data_e43d37def5f329c329e8a123c14cc14a
#
_entry.id   e43d37def5f329c329e8a123c14cc14a
#
_cell.length_a   1.000
_cell.length_b   1.000
_cell.length_c   1.000
_cell.angle_alpha   90.00
_cell.angle_beta   90.00
_cell.angle_gamma   90.00
#
_symmetry.space_group_name_H-M   'P 1'
#
loop_
_entity.id
_entity.type
_entity.pdbx_description
1 polymer ?
#
loop_
_entity_poly.entity_id
_entity_poly.type
_entity_poly.pdbx_seq_one_letter_code
_entity_poly.pdbx_strand_id
1 'polypeptide(L)'
;KRVKFVKKLEKDSLLSADIFINCSPLGSNLKKKYLKKSPLTTDQFQNINKNILIFDIVYKPKRTKLSYQCKNFSIKYVNGLKMNSFQALKALMIISKVYRNYGK
;
A
#
# COMPACT_ATOMS: atom_id res chain seq x y z
N LYS A 1 -7.01 11.54 -21.53
CA LYS A 1 -7.12 11.54 -20.09
C LYS A 1 -6.08 10.62 -19.45
N ARG A 2 -5.44 11.11 -18.40
CA ARG A 2 -4.32 10.40 -17.76
C ARG A 2 -4.75 9.35 -16.71
N VAL A 3 -6.03 9.33 -16.36
CA VAL A 3 -6.60 8.36 -15.40
C VAL A 3 -7.51 7.41 -16.14
N LYS A 4 -7.30 6.13 -15.93
CA LYS A 4 -8.10 5.06 -16.52
C LYS A 4 -8.62 4.15 -15.42
N PHE A 5 -9.92 3.90 -15.43
CA PHE A 5 -10.55 2.92 -14.54
C PHE A 5 -10.62 1.56 -15.22
N VAL A 6 -10.17 0.53 -14.54
CA VAL A 6 -10.23 -0.86 -15.04
C VAL A 6 -10.85 -1.76 -13.99
N LYS A 7 -11.62 -2.73 -14.43
CA LYS A 7 -12.22 -3.73 -13.53
C LYS A 7 -11.21 -4.80 -13.10
N LYS A 8 -10.19 -5.01 -13.90
CA LYS A 8 -9.17 -6.04 -13.67
C LYS A 8 -7.82 -5.52 -14.12
N LEU A 9 -6.78 -5.84 -13.38
CA LEU A 9 -5.41 -5.51 -13.77
C LEU A 9 -5.01 -6.28 -15.01
N GLU A 10 -4.56 -5.55 -16.01
CA GLU A 10 -4.03 -6.13 -17.24
C GLU A 10 -2.53 -6.42 -17.08
N LYS A 11 -2.08 -7.45 -17.77
CA LYS A 11 -0.68 -7.87 -17.78
C LYS A 11 0.25 -6.74 -18.23
N ASP A 12 -0.11 -6.02 -19.29
CA ASP A 12 0.69 -4.92 -19.81
C ASP A 12 0.84 -3.78 -18.82
N SER A 13 -0.21 -3.49 -18.05
CA SER A 13 -0.16 -2.48 -17.00
C SER A 13 0.86 -2.84 -15.92
N LEU A 14 0.94 -4.10 -15.52
CA LEU A 14 1.91 -4.57 -14.52
C LEU A 14 3.33 -4.58 -15.05
N LEU A 15 3.53 -4.84 -16.35
CA LEU A 15 4.85 -4.79 -16.99
C LEU A 15 5.40 -3.37 -17.08
N SER A 16 4.55 -2.37 -17.25
CA SER A 16 4.94 -0.98 -17.46
C SER A 16 4.83 -0.09 -16.23
N ALA A 17 4.15 -0.53 -15.18
CA ALA A 17 3.94 0.29 -13.99
C ALA A 17 5.25 0.51 -13.22
N ASP A 18 5.45 1.73 -12.76
CA ASP A 18 6.58 2.09 -11.89
C ASP A 18 6.22 1.94 -10.41
N ILE A 19 4.96 2.15 -10.07
CA ILE A 19 4.46 2.06 -8.70
C ILE A 19 3.12 1.33 -8.71
N PHE A 20 2.97 0.38 -7.80
CA PHE A 20 1.70 -0.26 -7.48
C PHE A 20 1.32 0.08 -6.05
N ILE A 21 0.11 0.56 -5.84
CA ILE A 21 -0.38 0.93 -4.51
C ILE A 21 -1.57 0.04 -4.14
N ASN A 22 -1.45 -0.73 -3.06
CA ASN A 22 -2.57 -1.46 -2.48
C ASN A 22 -3.36 -0.54 -1.56
N CYS A 23 -4.52 -0.07 -2.04
CA CYS A 23 -5.47 0.72 -1.26
C CYS A 23 -6.61 -0.14 -0.70
N SER A 24 -6.57 -1.46 -0.90
CA SER A 24 -7.58 -2.40 -0.43
C SER A 24 -7.24 -2.91 0.98
N PRO A 25 -8.20 -3.53 1.69
CA PRO A 25 -7.92 -4.15 2.99
C PRO A 25 -7.24 -5.51 2.89
N LEU A 26 -6.95 -6.01 1.70
CA LEU A 26 -6.35 -7.33 1.49
C LEU A 26 -4.97 -7.41 2.16
N GLY A 27 -4.82 -8.41 3.00
CA GLY A 27 -3.63 -8.59 3.84
C GLY A 27 -3.75 -8.01 5.24
N SER A 28 -4.75 -7.15 5.49
CA SER A 28 -4.94 -6.52 6.80
C SER A 28 -5.58 -7.48 7.82
N ASN A 29 -5.43 -7.15 9.10
CA ASN A 29 -6.08 -7.87 10.19
C ASN A 29 -7.45 -7.29 10.58
N LEU A 30 -8.02 -6.41 9.77
CA LEU A 30 -9.37 -5.85 10.00
C LEU A 30 -10.43 -6.94 10.06
N LYS A 31 -10.31 -7.95 9.20
CA LYS A 31 -11.15 -9.15 9.20
C LYS A 31 -10.30 -10.36 8.89
N LYS A 32 -10.62 -11.50 9.51
CA LYS A 32 -9.90 -12.77 9.26
C LYS A 32 -9.86 -13.15 7.78
N LYS A 33 -10.90 -12.85 7.02
CA LYS A 33 -10.98 -13.18 5.60
C LYS A 33 -9.96 -12.43 4.73
N TYR A 34 -9.40 -11.31 5.22
CA TYR A 34 -8.40 -10.53 4.49
C TYR A 34 -6.97 -10.96 4.78
N LEU A 35 -6.74 -11.54 5.94
CA LEU A 35 -5.41 -11.71 6.53
C LEU A 35 -4.42 -12.47 5.63
N LYS A 36 -4.90 -13.51 4.94
CA LYS A 36 -4.07 -14.35 4.07
C LYS A 36 -4.24 -14.02 2.59
N LYS A 37 -4.82 -12.87 2.27
CA LYS A 37 -5.07 -12.45 0.90
C LYS A 37 -4.08 -11.39 0.45
N SER A 38 -3.86 -11.34 -0.84
CA SER A 38 -3.02 -10.33 -1.50
C SER A 38 -3.77 -9.74 -2.69
N PRO A 39 -3.53 -8.46 -3.03
CA PRO A 39 -4.11 -7.88 -4.23
C PRO A 39 -3.46 -8.41 -5.53
N LEU A 40 -2.34 -9.09 -5.43
CA LEU A 40 -1.62 -9.65 -6.58
C LEU A 40 -1.45 -11.16 -6.41
N THR A 41 -1.61 -11.87 -7.51
CA THR A 41 -1.35 -13.33 -7.57
C THR A 41 0.13 -13.60 -7.80
N THR A 42 0.56 -14.82 -7.50
CA THR A 42 1.93 -15.26 -7.79
C THR A 42 2.24 -15.18 -9.29
N ASP A 43 1.27 -15.55 -10.14
CA ASP A 43 1.44 -15.46 -11.60
C ASP A 43 1.66 -14.04 -12.06
N GLN A 44 0.96 -13.08 -11.47
CA GLN A 44 1.17 -11.65 -11.77
C GLN A 44 2.58 -11.20 -11.42
N PHE A 45 3.15 -11.69 -10.32
CA PHE A 45 4.54 -11.39 -9.95
C PHE A 45 5.58 -11.90 -10.94
N GLN A 46 5.27 -12.97 -11.66
CA GLN A 46 6.18 -13.48 -12.70
C GLN A 46 6.28 -12.55 -13.91
N ASN A 47 5.26 -11.71 -14.13
CA ASN A 47 5.15 -10.81 -15.27
C ASN A 47 5.23 -9.33 -14.90
N ILE A 48 5.58 -9.02 -13.67
CA ILE A 48 5.63 -7.64 -13.19
C ILE A 48 6.96 -6.98 -13.59
N ASN A 49 6.95 -5.65 -13.77
CA ASN A 49 8.18 -4.87 -13.91
C ASN A 49 9.06 -5.08 -12.67
N LYS A 50 10.26 -5.56 -12.86
CA LYS A 50 11.18 -5.88 -11.75
C LYS A 50 11.67 -4.64 -10.98
N ASN A 51 11.55 -3.46 -11.57
CA ASN A 51 11.91 -2.19 -10.94
C ASN A 51 10.72 -1.49 -10.28
N ILE A 52 9.55 -2.14 -10.26
CA ILE A 52 8.35 -1.57 -9.64
C ILE A 52 8.56 -1.37 -8.14
N LEU A 53 7.95 -0.31 -7.60
CA LEU A 53 7.80 -0.13 -6.16
C LEU A 53 6.39 -0.54 -5.77
N ILE A 54 6.26 -1.49 -4.86
CA ILE A 54 4.97 -1.86 -4.26
C ILE A 54 4.80 -1.08 -2.98
N PHE A 55 3.76 -0.26 -2.93
CA PHE A 55 3.37 0.49 -1.75
C PHE A 55 2.09 -0.11 -1.19
N ASP A 56 2.13 -0.57 0.05
CA ASP A 56 1.00 -1.21 0.72
C ASP A 56 0.51 -0.30 1.84
N ILE A 57 -0.71 0.19 1.75
CA ILE A 57 -1.31 1.02 2.80
C ILE A 57 -1.48 0.22 4.09
N VAL A 58 -1.65 -1.09 3.98
CA VAL A 58 -1.75 -1.98 5.13
C VAL A 58 -0.45 -1.95 5.93
N TYR A 59 -0.56 -1.76 7.25
CA TYR A 59 0.58 -1.79 8.17
C TYR A 59 0.37 -2.75 9.35
N LYS A 60 -0.82 -3.30 9.50
CA LYS A 60 -1.14 -4.37 10.46
C LYS A 60 -1.81 -5.53 9.74
N PRO A 61 -1.18 -6.71 9.72
CA PRO A 61 0.10 -7.05 10.36
C PRO A 61 1.29 -6.40 9.67
N LYS A 62 2.42 -6.38 10.33
CA LYS A 62 3.67 -5.81 9.78
C LYS A 62 4.11 -6.53 8.50
N ARG A 63 3.87 -7.84 8.44
CA ARG A 63 4.21 -8.68 7.29
C ARG A 63 2.93 -9.28 6.71
N THR A 64 2.61 -8.88 5.50
CA THR A 64 1.43 -9.35 4.76
C THR A 64 1.84 -10.39 3.73
N LYS A 65 0.85 -11.08 3.15
CA LYS A 65 1.12 -11.98 2.01
C LYS A 65 1.80 -11.22 0.87
N LEU A 66 1.38 -9.98 0.60
CA LEU A 66 1.99 -9.13 -0.42
C LEU A 66 3.47 -8.88 -0.11
N SER A 67 3.82 -8.60 1.14
CA SER A 67 5.21 -8.38 1.54
C SER A 67 6.08 -9.62 1.32
N TYR A 68 5.56 -10.80 1.61
CA TYR A 68 6.27 -12.06 1.35
C TYR A 68 6.44 -12.33 -0.14
N GLN A 69 5.41 -12.05 -0.94
CA GLN A 69 5.50 -12.17 -2.39
C GLN A 69 6.58 -11.24 -2.96
N CYS A 70 6.63 -9.98 -2.50
CA CYS A 70 7.66 -9.04 -2.90
C CYS A 70 9.05 -9.54 -2.54
N LYS A 71 9.23 -10.07 -1.34
CA LYS A 71 10.50 -10.64 -0.90
C LYS A 71 10.92 -11.81 -1.79
N ASN A 72 10.01 -12.71 -2.10
CA ASN A 72 10.29 -13.89 -2.92
C ASN A 72 10.71 -13.53 -4.35
N PHE A 73 10.17 -12.46 -4.90
CA PHE A 73 10.46 -11.99 -6.26
C PHE A 73 11.47 -10.84 -6.31
N SER A 74 12.06 -10.49 -5.18
CA SER A 74 13.04 -9.38 -5.06
C SER A 74 12.49 -8.04 -5.54
N ILE A 75 11.24 -7.76 -5.21
CA ILE A 75 10.54 -6.51 -5.53
C ILE A 75 10.59 -5.58 -4.32
N LYS A 76 10.83 -4.30 -4.56
CA LYS A 76 10.82 -3.27 -3.50
C LYS A 76 9.43 -3.11 -2.91
N TYR A 77 9.36 -3.13 -1.58
CA TYR A 77 8.11 -3.05 -0.84
C TYR A 77 8.20 -2.03 0.27
N VAL A 78 7.18 -1.19 0.39
CA VAL A 78 7.02 -0.22 1.49
C VAL A 78 5.61 -0.37 2.04
N ASN A 79 5.49 -0.49 3.36
CA ASN A 79 4.16 -0.53 4.00
C ASN A 79 3.70 0.86 4.44
N GLY A 80 2.43 0.93 4.90
CA GLY A 80 1.79 2.17 5.28
C GLY A 80 2.17 2.73 6.64
N LEU A 81 3.07 2.08 7.38
CA LEU A 81 3.40 2.49 8.76
C LEU A 81 3.95 3.92 8.83
N LYS A 82 4.92 4.23 7.99
CA LYS A 82 5.49 5.59 7.94
C LYS A 82 4.46 6.62 7.50
N MET A 83 3.66 6.31 6.50
CA MET A 83 2.59 7.18 6.03
C MET A 83 1.61 7.47 7.17
N ASN A 84 1.18 6.44 7.89
CA ASN A 84 0.26 6.58 9.02
C ASN A 84 0.88 7.44 10.13
N SER A 85 2.15 7.23 10.44
CA SER A 85 2.88 8.02 11.44
C SER A 85 3.00 9.48 11.05
N PHE A 86 3.29 9.77 9.79
CA PHE A 86 3.37 11.14 9.28
C PHE A 86 2.00 11.83 9.29
N GLN A 87 0.93 11.12 8.94
CA GLN A 87 -0.44 11.65 9.02
C GLN A 87 -0.81 12.00 10.45
N ALA A 88 -0.52 11.12 11.39
CA ALA A 88 -0.79 11.35 12.81
C ALA A 88 -0.01 12.56 13.34
N LEU A 89 1.26 12.65 13.01
CA LEU A 89 2.11 13.78 13.40
C LEU A 89 1.57 15.09 12.81
N LYS A 90 1.23 15.10 11.53
CA LYS A 90 0.66 16.27 10.85
C LYS A 90 -0.65 16.70 11.51
N ALA A 91 -1.53 15.76 11.82
CA ALA A 91 -2.79 16.04 12.51
C ALA A 91 -2.55 16.64 13.89
N LEU A 92 -1.61 16.10 14.67
CA LEU A 92 -1.24 16.65 15.97
C LEU A 92 -0.70 18.08 15.87
N MET A 93 0.12 18.36 14.87
CA MET A 93 0.66 19.71 14.63
C MET A 93 -0.47 20.70 14.32
N ILE A 94 -1.44 20.33 13.51
CA ILE A 94 -2.60 21.16 13.17
C ILE A 94 -3.44 21.41 14.40
N ILE A 95 -3.78 20.37 15.16
CA ILE A 95 -4.58 20.47 16.40
C ILE A 95 -3.89 21.38 17.41
N SER A 96 -2.60 21.20 17.63
CA SER A 96 -1.82 22.02 18.55
C SER A 96 -1.82 23.49 18.17
N LYS A 97 -1.73 23.77 16.88
CA LYS A 97 -1.77 25.16 16.36
C LYS A 97 -3.14 25.78 16.60
N VAL A 98 -4.21 25.06 16.28
CA VAL A 98 -5.59 25.51 16.50
C VAL A 98 -5.83 25.75 17.99
N TYR A 99 -5.43 24.81 18.84
CA TYR A 99 -5.61 24.90 20.29
C TYR A 99 -4.91 26.12 20.88
N ARG A 100 -3.69 26.40 20.43
CA ARG A 100 -2.96 27.60 20.88
C ARG A 100 -3.67 28.90 20.51
N ASN A 101 -4.31 28.94 19.36
CA ASN A 101 -5.04 30.11 18.90
C ASN A 101 -6.35 30.35 19.69
N TYR A 102 -6.99 29.29 20.17
CA TYR A 102 -8.25 29.36 20.92
C TYR A 102 -8.05 29.37 22.44
N GLY A 103 -6.87 28.99 22.92
CA GLY A 103 -6.56 28.92 24.35
C GLY A 103 -6.03 30.23 24.96
N LYS A 104 -6.01 31.30 24.17
CA LYS A 104 -5.56 32.62 24.64
C LYS A 104 -6.72 33.51 24.98
#